data_c2baf0767f89f84fe8ac614afe920696
#
_entry.id   c2baf0767f89f84fe8ac614afe920696
#
_cell.length_a   1.000
_cell.length_b   1.000
_cell.length_c   1.000
_cell.angle_alpha   90.00
_cell.angle_beta   90.00
_cell.angle_gamma   90.00
#
_symmetry.space_group_name_H-M   'P 1'
#
loop_
_entity.id
_entity.type
_entity.pdbx_description
1 polymer ?
#
loop_
_entity_poly.entity_id
_entity_poly.type
_entity_poly.pdbx_seq_one_letter_code
_entity_poly.pdbx_strand_id
1 'polypeptide(L)'
;MLITLIRFAFVSSQGSINNEPSPPIGLAYLAGVCKSKNVEVKGIDSTGSDVNKIFKIPNTKLQGNGIDIDEIIELIDPRTEIFGI
;
A
#
# COMPACT_ATOMS: atom_id res chain seq x y z
N MET A 1 -7.62 -8.69 -17.95
CA MET A 1 -7.51 -8.94 -16.50
C MET A 1 -6.73 -7.80 -15.85
N LEU A 2 -7.22 -7.27 -14.77
CA LEU A 2 -6.54 -6.25 -13.98
C LEU A 2 -6.10 -6.84 -12.64
N ILE A 3 -4.81 -6.70 -12.32
CA ILE A 3 -4.23 -7.07 -11.03
C ILE A 3 -3.92 -5.78 -10.28
N THR A 4 -4.36 -5.68 -9.04
CA THR A 4 -4.02 -4.57 -8.14
C THR A 4 -3.08 -5.06 -7.06
N LEU A 5 -1.89 -4.46 -6.99
CA LEU A 5 -0.87 -4.77 -5.99
C LEU A 5 -0.93 -3.72 -4.89
N ILE A 6 -1.03 -4.15 -3.65
CA ILE A 6 -1.19 -3.24 -2.50
C ILE A 6 -0.06 -3.46 -1.50
N ARG A 7 0.59 -2.36 -1.12
CA ARG A 7 1.42 -2.32 0.08
C ARG A 7 0.69 -1.52 1.15
N PHE A 8 0.33 -2.17 2.24
CA PHE A 8 -0.34 -1.51 3.36
C PHE A 8 0.59 -0.58 4.12
N ALA A 9 0.01 0.25 4.98
CA ALA A 9 0.74 1.19 5.79
C ALA A 9 1.75 0.48 6.70
N PHE A 10 2.90 1.09 6.88
CA PHE A 10 3.88 0.64 7.86
C PHE A 10 3.30 0.83 9.27
N VAL A 11 3.35 -0.22 10.08
CA VAL A 11 2.75 -0.23 11.42
C VAL A 11 3.83 -0.15 12.49
N SER A 12 3.64 0.73 13.46
CA SER A 12 4.56 0.93 14.58
C SER A 12 3.81 1.29 15.85
N SER A 13 4.51 1.35 16.98
CA SER A 13 3.92 1.81 18.24
C SER A 13 3.54 3.28 18.16
N GLN A 14 2.41 3.66 18.76
CA GLN A 14 1.99 5.05 18.82
C GLN A 14 3.09 5.91 19.45
N GLY A 15 3.34 7.07 18.83
CA GLY A 15 4.38 7.99 19.28
C GLY A 15 5.79 7.65 18.78
N SER A 16 5.94 6.59 18.00
CA SER A 16 7.23 6.26 17.38
C SER A 16 7.63 7.34 16.37
N ILE A 17 8.90 7.72 16.39
CA ILE A 17 9.45 8.76 15.52
C ILE A 17 10.42 8.20 14.48
N ASN A 18 10.71 6.91 14.54
CA ASN A 18 11.72 6.28 13.68
C ASN A 18 11.06 5.47 12.57
N ASN A 19 10.32 6.16 11.70
CA ASN A 19 9.54 5.55 10.63
C ASN A 19 10.10 5.97 9.28
N GLU A 20 11.23 5.40 8.89
CA GLU A 20 11.79 5.64 7.57
C GLU A 20 11.07 4.76 6.53
N PRO A 21 10.35 5.36 5.59
CA PRO A 21 9.71 4.58 4.55
C PRO A 21 10.75 4.00 3.59
N SER A 22 10.55 2.74 3.21
CA SER A 22 11.38 2.10 2.18
C SER A 22 10.56 1.90 0.90
N PRO A 23 11.19 1.94 -0.29
CA PRO A 23 10.47 1.70 -1.54
C PRO A 23 9.90 0.29 -1.61
N PRO A 24 8.72 0.09 -2.24
CA PRO A 24 8.11 -1.23 -2.38
C PRO A 24 8.76 -2.01 -3.55
N ILE A 25 10.01 -2.41 -3.39
CA ILE A 25 10.80 -3.04 -4.46
C ILE A 25 10.15 -4.33 -4.94
N GLY A 26 9.63 -5.16 -4.01
CA GLY A 26 8.95 -6.41 -4.36
C GLY A 26 7.73 -6.20 -5.25
N LEU A 27 6.89 -5.22 -4.91
CA LEU A 27 5.72 -4.88 -5.71
C LEU A 27 6.10 -4.30 -7.06
N ALA A 28 7.14 -3.46 -7.11
CA ALA A 28 7.64 -2.89 -8.36
C ALA A 28 8.15 -3.99 -9.30
N TYR A 29 8.84 -4.99 -8.76
CA TYR A 29 9.33 -6.13 -9.53
C TYR A 29 8.16 -6.94 -10.10
N LEU A 30 7.15 -7.24 -9.28
CA LEU A 30 5.95 -7.97 -9.72
C LEU A 30 5.18 -7.19 -10.79
N ALA A 31 5.05 -5.87 -10.62
CA ALA A 31 4.40 -5.03 -11.62
C ALA A 31 5.15 -5.07 -12.96
N GLY A 32 6.48 -5.07 -12.92
CA GLY A 32 7.30 -5.19 -14.12
C GLY A 32 7.08 -6.51 -14.84
N VAL A 33 7.01 -7.61 -14.11
CA VAL A 33 6.72 -8.94 -14.68
C VAL A 33 5.33 -8.97 -15.32
N CYS A 34 4.31 -8.44 -14.65
CA CYS A 34 2.97 -8.36 -15.21
C CYS A 34 2.94 -7.57 -16.52
N LYS A 35 3.61 -6.43 -16.57
CA LYS A 35 3.69 -5.63 -17.78
C LYS A 35 4.39 -6.37 -18.92
N SER A 36 5.44 -7.12 -18.62
CA SER A 36 6.17 -7.90 -19.62
C SER A 36 5.32 -9.01 -20.23
N LYS A 37 4.27 -9.43 -19.53
CA LYS A 37 3.32 -10.46 -20.00
C LYS A 37 2.02 -9.85 -20.53
N ASN A 38 1.99 -8.54 -20.76
CA ASN A 38 0.80 -7.81 -21.23
C ASN A 38 -0.39 -7.93 -20.27
N VAL A 39 -0.14 -8.05 -18.98
CA VAL A 39 -1.17 -8.06 -17.94
C VAL A 39 -1.28 -6.65 -17.36
N GLU A 40 -2.49 -6.10 -17.35
CA GLU A 40 -2.73 -4.80 -16.76
C GLU A 40 -2.54 -4.86 -15.24
N VAL A 41 -1.75 -3.95 -14.69
CA VAL A 41 -1.43 -3.92 -13.26
C VAL A 41 -1.49 -2.49 -12.75
N LYS A 42 -2.05 -2.32 -11.54
CA LYS A 42 -2.02 -1.06 -10.80
C LYS A 42 -1.41 -1.29 -9.43
N GLY A 43 -0.66 -0.30 -8.95
CA GLY A 43 -0.04 -0.35 -7.63
C GLY A 43 -0.65 0.68 -6.70
N ILE A 44 -0.89 0.27 -5.45
CA ILE A 44 -1.28 1.16 -4.36
C ILE A 44 -0.25 0.99 -3.26
N ASP A 45 0.49 2.06 -2.97
CA ASP A 45 1.48 2.08 -1.88
C ASP A 45 1.00 3.05 -0.82
N SER A 46 0.46 2.53 0.28
CA SER A 46 -0.08 3.35 1.35
C SER A 46 0.94 4.32 1.92
N THR A 47 2.11 3.83 2.31
CA THR A 47 3.16 4.68 2.88
C THR A 47 3.71 5.66 1.83
N GLY A 48 3.94 5.19 0.61
CA GLY A 48 4.47 6.04 -0.47
C GLY A 48 3.51 7.11 -0.93
N SER A 49 2.21 6.90 -0.79
CA SER A 49 1.19 7.88 -1.19
C SER A 49 1.23 9.13 -0.31
N ASP A 50 1.52 8.95 0.99
CA ASP A 50 1.69 10.07 1.90
C ASP A 50 2.61 9.65 3.05
N VAL A 51 3.90 9.91 2.90
CA VAL A 51 4.92 9.49 3.87
C VAL A 51 4.84 10.23 5.20
N ASN A 52 4.15 11.36 5.24
CA ASN A 52 4.01 12.18 6.44
C ASN A 52 2.71 11.91 7.20
N LYS A 53 1.81 11.13 6.64
CA LYS A 53 0.52 10.87 7.26
C LYS A 53 0.65 9.74 8.27
N ILE A 54 0.04 9.94 9.44
CA ILE A 54 -0.01 8.95 10.51
C ILE A 54 -1.47 8.82 10.96
N PHE A 55 -1.94 7.59 11.11
CA PHE A 55 -3.28 7.32 11.62
C PHE A 55 -3.22 6.30 12.75
N LYS A 56 -4.10 6.44 13.72
CA LYS A 56 -4.19 5.52 14.86
C LYS A 56 -5.06 4.32 14.50
N ILE A 57 -4.61 3.13 14.90
CA ILE A 57 -5.38 1.91 14.70
C ILE A 57 -6.31 1.74 15.91
N PRO A 58 -7.66 1.72 15.69
CA PRO A 58 -8.62 1.65 16.80
C PRO A 58 -8.40 0.45 17.71
N ASN A 59 -8.57 0.66 19.02
CA ASN A 59 -8.45 -0.38 20.05
C ASN A 59 -7.07 -1.01 20.16
N THR A 60 -6.03 -0.32 19.71
CA THR A 60 -4.64 -0.78 19.83
C THR A 60 -3.74 0.38 20.25
N LYS A 61 -2.49 0.05 20.60
CA LYS A 61 -1.43 1.05 20.83
C LYS A 61 -0.56 1.22 19.60
N LEU A 62 -1.07 0.87 18.42
CA LEU A 62 -0.36 0.92 17.16
C LEU A 62 -0.81 2.10 16.32
N GLN A 63 0.05 2.51 15.41
CA GLN A 63 -0.23 3.52 14.40
C GLN A 63 0.23 3.04 13.03
N GLY A 64 -0.43 3.52 11.98
CA GLY A 64 -0.01 3.30 10.60
C GLY A 64 0.63 4.56 10.05
N ASN A 65 1.62 4.39 9.18
CA ASN A 65 2.27 5.48 8.46
C ASN A 65 1.91 5.36 6.97
N GLY A 66 1.11 6.30 6.47
CA GLY A 66 0.60 6.30 5.12
C GLY A 66 -0.90 6.59 5.08
N ILE A 67 -1.55 6.28 3.97
CA ILE A 67 -3.00 6.40 3.85
C ILE A 67 -3.68 5.21 4.54
N ASP A 68 -4.85 5.44 5.10
CA ASP A 68 -5.58 4.39 5.84
C ASP A 68 -6.34 3.45 4.90
N ILE A 69 -6.99 2.44 5.49
CA ILE A 69 -7.73 1.43 4.74
C ILE A 69 -8.84 2.04 3.89
N ASP A 70 -9.58 3.00 4.43
CA ASP A 70 -10.68 3.62 3.68
C ASP A 70 -10.18 4.37 2.46
N GLU A 71 -9.06 5.05 2.60
CA GLU A 71 -8.41 5.74 1.48
C GLU A 71 -7.87 4.75 0.44
N ILE A 72 -7.32 3.62 0.88
CA ILE A 72 -6.86 2.55 -0.02
C ILE A 72 -8.05 2.01 -0.83
N ILE A 73 -9.17 1.74 -0.16
CA ILE A 73 -10.37 1.21 -0.80
C ILE A 73 -10.88 2.16 -1.89
N GLU A 74 -10.85 3.46 -1.65
CA GLU A 74 -11.24 4.46 -2.64
C GLU A 74 -10.37 4.44 -3.89
N LEU A 75 -9.11 4.05 -3.77
CA LEU A 75 -8.18 3.98 -4.89
C LEU A 75 -8.29 2.70 -5.71
N ILE A 76 -9.00 1.68 -5.21
CA ILE A 76 -9.12 0.41 -5.91
C ILE A 76 -9.99 0.57 -7.15
N ASP A 77 -9.44 0.15 -8.30
CA ASP A 77 -10.21 0.10 -9.53
C ASP A 77 -11.24 -1.04 -9.44
N PRO A 78 -12.53 -0.74 -9.67
CA PRO A 78 -13.57 -1.78 -9.58
C PRO A 78 -13.43 -2.91 -10.60
N ARG A 79 -12.60 -2.75 -11.63
CA ARG A 79 -12.31 -3.81 -12.59
C ARG A 79 -11.30 -4.84 -12.07
N THR A 80 -10.75 -4.64 -10.86
CA THR A 80 -9.73 -5.53 -10.31
C THR A 80 -10.26 -6.94 -10.13
N GLU A 81 -9.55 -7.92 -10.68
CA GLU A 81 -9.90 -9.34 -10.57
C GLU A 81 -9.02 -10.07 -9.56
N ILE A 82 -7.76 -9.63 -9.40
CA ILE A 82 -6.79 -10.25 -8.50
C ILE A 82 -6.12 -9.16 -7.67
N PHE A 83 -6.01 -9.42 -6.37
CA PHE A 83 -5.25 -8.58 -5.45
C PHE A 83 -3.97 -9.27 -5.03
N GLY A 84 -2.83 -8.57 -5.12
CA GLY A 84 -1.56 -8.99 -4.57
C GLY A 84 -1.21 -8.11 -3.37
N ILE A 85 -0.86 -8.75 -2.28
CA ILE A 85 -0.53 -8.06 -1.04
C ILE A 85 0.88 -8.42 -0.59
#